data_def087803b2590237aade196169629c2
#
_entry.id   def087803b2590237aade196169629c2
#
_cell.length_a   1.000
_cell.length_b   1.000
_cell.length_c   1.000
_cell.angle_alpha   90.00
_cell.angle_beta   90.00
_cell.angle_gamma   90.00
#
_symmetry.space_group_name_H-M   'P 1'
#
loop_
_entity.id
_entity.type
_entity.pdbx_description
1 polymer ?
#
loop_
_entity_poly.entity_id
_entity_poly.type
_entity_poly.pdbx_seq_one_letter_code
_entity_poly.pdbx_strand_id
1 'polypeptide(L)'
;SFTAKAGDVIFVNSGVLHSGIPHDCIYQCIVFDMNMFLKFNSVCTEYMQKISHQELLIYHHFTEKHPDIQRSVNSLFDSFWQKKPGYELVVFGQFYHFFGLVFGNHYYLESLRKTRRDYKRIVQLKQVVEFIEKNYANPITLQELSASVSMSPKYFCRFFSEMTHQTPMDY
;
A
#
# COMPACT_ATOMS: atom_id res chain seq x y z
N SER A 1 6.69 11.31 11.69
CA SER A 1 7.23 10.09 12.32
C SER A 1 6.49 9.81 13.63
N PHE A 2 6.40 8.55 14.03
CA PHE A 2 5.80 8.10 15.29
C PHE A 2 6.52 6.85 15.79
N THR A 3 6.34 6.49 17.04
CA THR A 3 6.84 5.24 17.63
C THR A 3 5.66 4.29 17.81
N ALA A 4 5.76 3.10 17.21
CA ALA A 4 4.79 2.03 17.39
C ALA A 4 5.12 1.22 18.67
N LYS A 5 4.08 0.73 19.33
CA LYS A 5 4.15 -0.11 20.52
C LYS A 5 3.57 -1.49 20.25
N ALA A 6 3.80 -2.42 21.17
CA ALA A 6 3.17 -3.74 21.09
C ALA A 6 1.65 -3.62 21.02
N GLY A 7 1.03 -4.33 20.08
CA GLY A 7 -0.40 -4.28 19.81
C GLY A 7 -0.85 -3.19 18.84
N ASP A 8 0.02 -2.23 18.46
CA ASP A 8 -0.32 -1.25 17.45
C ASP A 8 -0.43 -1.89 16.07
N VAL A 9 -1.35 -1.35 15.26
CA VAL A 9 -1.53 -1.74 13.87
C VAL A 9 -1.12 -0.58 12.97
N ILE A 10 -0.24 -0.87 12.01
CA ILE A 10 0.22 0.08 11.00
C ILE A 10 -0.41 -0.30 9.67
N PHE A 11 -1.18 0.61 9.10
CA PHE A 11 -1.72 0.46 7.75
C PHE A 11 -0.95 1.35 6.78
N VAL A 12 -0.36 0.73 5.76
CA VAL A 12 0.37 1.44 4.71
C VAL A 12 -0.51 1.54 3.48
N ASN A 13 -0.98 2.74 3.18
CA ASN A 13 -1.76 3.00 1.98
C ASN A 13 -0.90 2.80 0.72
N SER A 14 -1.51 2.38 -0.39
CA SER A 14 -0.81 2.15 -1.65
C SER A 14 -0.03 3.39 -2.11
N GLY A 15 1.22 3.19 -2.54
CA GLY A 15 2.07 4.27 -3.04
C GLY A 15 2.65 5.20 -1.98
N VAL A 16 2.49 4.89 -0.69
CA VAL A 16 3.12 5.63 0.41
C VAL A 16 4.49 5.03 0.70
N LEU A 17 5.55 5.86 0.57
CA LEU A 17 6.88 5.49 1.01
C LEU A 17 6.89 5.39 2.54
N HIS A 18 7.42 4.32 3.05
CA HIS A 18 7.52 4.07 4.49
C HIS A 18 8.85 3.40 4.81
N SER A 19 9.34 3.67 6.00
CA SER A 19 10.49 3.01 6.59
C SER A 19 10.30 2.90 8.09
N GLY A 20 11.00 1.97 8.72
CA GLY A 20 10.97 1.79 10.16
C GLY A 20 12.33 1.34 10.68
N ILE A 21 12.67 1.75 11.90
CA ILE A 21 13.85 1.29 12.62
C ILE A 21 13.35 0.38 13.74
N PRO A 22 13.60 -0.95 13.67
CA PRO A 22 13.16 -1.86 14.70
C PRO A 22 14.05 -1.72 15.96
N HIS A 23 13.42 -1.77 17.15
CA HIS A 23 14.08 -1.85 18.44
C HIS A 23 13.45 -3.00 19.23
N ASP A 24 14.15 -4.13 19.35
CA ASP A 24 13.73 -5.33 20.09
C ASP A 24 12.24 -5.68 19.92
N CYS A 25 11.80 -5.79 18.68
CA CYS A 25 10.40 -6.04 18.36
C CYS A 25 10.23 -7.21 17.38
N ILE A 26 9.11 -7.92 17.55
CA ILE A 26 8.59 -8.86 16.57
C ILE A 26 7.37 -8.21 15.95
N TYR A 27 7.29 -8.19 14.63
CA TYR A 27 6.11 -7.71 13.91
C TYR A 27 5.63 -8.72 12.87
N GLN A 28 4.35 -8.68 12.59
CA GLN A 28 3.73 -9.46 11.53
C GLN A 28 3.34 -8.51 10.41
N CYS A 29 3.47 -8.97 9.16
CA CYS A 29 3.13 -8.16 7.99
C CYS A 29 2.25 -8.96 7.04
N ILE A 30 1.20 -8.32 6.53
CA ILE A 30 0.37 -8.84 5.44
C ILE A 30 0.44 -7.84 4.30
N VAL A 31 0.87 -8.32 3.14
CA VAL A 31 0.82 -7.58 1.88
C VAL A 31 -0.30 -8.15 1.03
N PHE A 32 -1.17 -7.30 0.52
CA PHE A 32 -2.29 -7.72 -0.32
C PHE A 32 -2.54 -6.72 -1.46
N ASP A 33 -3.10 -7.22 -2.55
CA ASP A 33 -3.47 -6.40 -3.70
C ASP A 33 -4.95 -5.97 -3.59
N MET A 34 -5.19 -4.66 -3.57
CA MET A 34 -6.55 -4.10 -3.56
C MET A 34 -7.40 -4.56 -4.75
N ASN A 35 -6.79 -4.90 -5.89
CA ASN A 35 -7.50 -5.41 -7.06
C ASN A 35 -8.25 -6.72 -6.79
N MET A 36 -7.84 -7.50 -5.79
CA MET A 36 -8.57 -8.71 -5.39
C MET A 36 -10.02 -8.41 -4.97
N PHE A 37 -10.29 -7.22 -4.42
CA PHE A 37 -11.62 -6.78 -4.01
C PHE A 37 -12.42 -6.09 -5.12
N LEU A 38 -11.79 -5.79 -6.27
CA LEU A 38 -12.42 -5.11 -7.40
C LEU A 38 -12.84 -6.06 -8.52
N LYS A 39 -12.41 -7.33 -8.47
CA LYS A 39 -12.66 -8.33 -9.54
C LYS A 39 -14.13 -8.71 -9.70
N PHE A 40 -14.91 -8.59 -8.64
CA PHE A 40 -16.32 -8.95 -8.64
C PHE A 40 -17.16 -7.70 -8.39
N ASN A 41 -18.14 -7.47 -9.26
CA ASN A 41 -19.10 -6.40 -9.03
C ASN A 41 -19.99 -6.74 -7.81
N SER A 42 -19.77 -6.05 -6.71
CA SER A 42 -20.46 -6.25 -5.44
C SER A 42 -20.88 -4.90 -4.86
N VAL A 43 -21.76 -4.93 -3.88
CA VAL A 43 -22.16 -3.72 -3.12
C VAL A 43 -20.99 -3.03 -2.43
N CYS A 44 -19.88 -3.74 -2.24
CA CYS A 44 -18.66 -3.20 -1.62
C CYS A 44 -17.71 -2.53 -2.62
N THR A 45 -17.94 -2.71 -3.93
CA THR A 45 -16.99 -2.25 -4.97
C THR A 45 -16.73 -0.76 -4.90
N GLU A 46 -17.77 0.05 -4.68
CA GLU A 46 -17.62 1.51 -4.58
C GLU A 46 -16.67 1.92 -3.43
N TYR A 47 -16.82 1.29 -2.26
CA TYR A 47 -15.95 1.54 -1.11
C TYR A 47 -14.48 1.17 -1.42
N MET A 48 -14.27 0.00 -2.02
CA MET A 48 -12.93 -0.47 -2.38
C MET A 48 -12.28 0.40 -3.45
N GLN A 49 -13.06 0.92 -4.41
CA GLN A 49 -12.58 1.86 -5.43
C GLN A 49 -12.08 3.16 -4.80
N LYS A 50 -12.77 3.73 -3.82
CA LYS A 50 -12.33 4.95 -3.13
C LYS A 50 -10.95 4.78 -2.48
N ILE A 51 -10.70 3.61 -1.87
CA ILE A 51 -9.38 3.29 -1.31
C ILE A 51 -8.34 3.07 -2.42
N SER A 52 -8.67 2.23 -3.41
CA SER A 52 -7.76 1.90 -4.52
C SER A 52 -7.36 3.13 -5.33
N HIS A 53 -8.28 4.06 -5.56
CA HIS A 53 -8.03 5.32 -6.26
C HIS A 53 -7.44 6.40 -5.36
N GLN A 54 -7.16 6.07 -4.10
CA GLN A 54 -6.62 7.02 -3.11
C GLN A 54 -7.51 8.26 -2.89
N GLU A 55 -8.80 8.14 -3.12
CA GLU A 55 -9.78 9.15 -2.77
C GLU A 55 -9.95 9.23 -1.25
N LEU A 56 -9.74 8.09 -0.58
CA LEU A 56 -9.68 7.96 0.86
C LEU A 56 -8.33 7.38 1.27
N LEU A 57 -7.73 7.95 2.30
CA LEU A 57 -6.50 7.46 2.92
C LEU A 57 -6.85 6.93 4.31
N ILE A 58 -6.73 5.63 4.49
CA ILE A 58 -6.93 4.99 5.79
C ILE A 58 -5.88 5.52 6.77
N TYR A 59 -6.24 5.70 8.03
CA TYR A 59 -5.30 6.06 9.07
C TYR A 59 -4.11 5.09 9.10
N HIS A 60 -2.92 5.63 9.21
CA HIS A 60 -1.70 4.82 9.14
C HIS A 60 -1.30 4.18 10.48
N HIS A 61 -1.88 4.64 11.61
CA HIS A 61 -1.51 4.16 12.94
C HIS A 61 -2.75 4.00 13.83
N PHE A 62 -3.01 2.75 14.23
CA PHE A 62 -4.07 2.39 15.14
C PHE A 62 -3.44 1.88 16.44
N THR A 63 -3.85 2.47 17.55
CA THR A 63 -3.31 2.22 18.89
C THR A 63 -4.36 1.54 19.77
N GLU A 64 -4.10 1.41 21.06
CA GLU A 64 -5.07 0.92 22.06
C GLU A 64 -6.41 1.67 22.07
N LYS A 65 -6.49 2.84 21.44
CA LYS A 65 -7.73 3.61 21.26
C LYS A 65 -8.65 3.02 20.17
N HIS A 66 -8.17 2.04 19.41
CA HIS A 66 -8.87 1.41 18.31
C HIS A 66 -8.92 -0.13 18.50
N PRO A 67 -9.53 -0.61 19.61
CA PRO A 67 -9.50 -2.03 19.98
C PRO A 67 -10.27 -2.92 19.00
N ASP A 68 -11.22 -2.36 18.26
CA ASP A 68 -11.96 -3.00 17.19
C ASP A 68 -11.04 -3.36 16.01
N ILE A 69 -10.20 -2.43 15.58
CA ILE A 69 -9.19 -2.66 14.53
C ILE A 69 -8.16 -3.70 14.99
N GLN A 70 -7.64 -3.58 16.21
CA GLN A 70 -6.68 -4.54 16.75
C GLN A 70 -7.25 -5.96 16.77
N ARG A 71 -8.50 -6.14 17.25
CA ARG A 71 -9.17 -7.45 17.24
C ARG A 71 -9.37 -8.00 15.83
N SER A 72 -9.81 -7.15 14.89
CA SER A 72 -10.01 -7.55 13.49
C SER A 72 -8.71 -8.03 12.85
N VAL A 73 -7.62 -7.30 13.03
CA VAL A 73 -6.31 -7.66 12.48
C VAL A 73 -5.73 -8.90 13.14
N ASN A 74 -5.85 -9.06 14.46
CA ASN A 74 -5.42 -10.27 15.15
C ASN A 74 -6.18 -11.50 14.65
N SER A 75 -7.51 -11.40 14.47
CA SER A 75 -8.32 -12.48 13.90
C SER A 75 -7.91 -12.86 12.48
N LEU A 76 -7.50 -11.87 11.68
CA LEU A 76 -6.96 -12.09 10.34
C LEU A 76 -5.65 -12.90 10.39
N PHE A 77 -4.70 -12.54 11.27
CA PHE A 77 -3.46 -13.28 11.47
C PHE A 77 -3.71 -14.69 11.98
N ASP A 78 -4.60 -14.86 12.96
CA ASP A 78 -4.96 -16.18 13.50
C ASP A 78 -5.49 -17.11 12.41
N SER A 79 -6.29 -16.59 11.47
CA SER A 79 -6.83 -17.35 10.36
C SER A 79 -5.71 -17.83 9.41
N PHE A 80 -4.70 -16.99 9.16
CA PHE A 80 -3.53 -17.38 8.37
C PHE A 80 -2.66 -18.43 9.06
N TRP A 81 -2.52 -18.37 10.39
CA TRP A 81 -1.72 -19.35 11.13
C TRP A 81 -2.40 -20.70 11.23
N GLN A 82 -3.70 -20.73 11.49
CA GLN A 82 -4.43 -21.98 11.72
C GLN A 82 -4.68 -22.78 10.43
N LYS A 83 -4.83 -22.13 9.29
CA LYS A 83 -5.07 -22.72 7.95
C LYS A 83 -6.08 -23.86 7.94
N LYS A 84 -7.17 -23.73 8.71
CA LYS A 84 -8.26 -24.69 8.69
C LYS A 84 -8.92 -24.73 7.30
N PRO A 85 -9.57 -25.83 6.89
CA PRO A 85 -10.34 -25.87 5.65
C PRO A 85 -11.27 -24.66 5.53
N GLY A 86 -11.21 -23.92 4.43
CA GLY A 86 -12.00 -22.70 4.20
C GLY A 86 -11.41 -21.43 4.83
N TYR A 87 -10.18 -21.47 5.34
CA TYR A 87 -9.54 -20.29 5.93
C TYR A 87 -9.45 -19.10 4.96
N GLU A 88 -9.35 -19.35 3.65
CA GLU A 88 -9.34 -18.32 2.62
C GLU A 88 -10.63 -17.48 2.66
N LEU A 89 -11.79 -18.13 2.84
CA LEU A 89 -13.08 -17.44 2.98
C LEU A 89 -13.10 -16.58 4.25
N VAL A 90 -12.56 -17.12 5.35
CA VAL A 90 -12.47 -16.41 6.62
C VAL A 90 -11.55 -15.19 6.46
N VAL A 91 -10.40 -15.34 5.82
CA VAL A 91 -9.45 -14.25 5.54
C VAL A 91 -10.11 -13.14 4.73
N PHE A 92 -10.81 -13.47 3.64
CA PHE A 92 -11.57 -12.50 2.86
C PHE A 92 -12.64 -11.80 3.69
N GLY A 93 -13.38 -12.55 4.50
CA GLY A 93 -14.38 -12.01 5.43
C GLY A 93 -13.77 -11.03 6.44
N GLN A 94 -12.59 -11.34 6.98
CA GLN A 94 -11.86 -10.47 7.91
C GLN A 94 -11.36 -9.19 7.24
N PHE A 95 -10.90 -9.23 5.99
CA PHE A 95 -10.59 -8.02 5.24
C PHE A 95 -11.82 -7.12 5.06
N TYR A 96 -12.95 -7.68 4.65
CA TYR A 96 -14.19 -6.90 4.54
C TYR A 96 -14.65 -6.35 5.89
N HIS A 97 -14.50 -7.12 6.96
CA HIS A 97 -14.79 -6.67 8.32
C HIS A 97 -13.89 -5.48 8.72
N PHE A 98 -12.58 -5.60 8.48
CA PHE A 98 -11.62 -4.51 8.73
C PHE A 98 -12.02 -3.23 7.98
N PHE A 99 -12.28 -3.33 6.67
CA PHE A 99 -12.71 -2.17 5.89
C PHE A 99 -14.08 -1.63 6.37
N GLY A 100 -15.00 -2.51 6.76
CA GLY A 100 -16.27 -2.10 7.35
C GLY A 100 -16.08 -1.27 8.62
N LEU A 101 -15.17 -1.66 9.51
CA LEU A 101 -14.81 -0.88 10.69
C LEU A 101 -14.17 0.46 10.32
N VAL A 102 -13.27 0.49 9.33
CA VAL A 102 -12.66 1.73 8.83
C VAL A 102 -13.71 2.71 8.35
N PHE A 103 -14.68 2.25 7.53
CA PHE A 103 -15.74 3.13 7.03
C PHE A 103 -16.76 3.49 8.12
N GLY A 104 -17.17 2.53 8.94
CA GLY A 104 -18.16 2.75 10.00
C GLY A 104 -17.73 3.74 11.07
N ASN A 105 -16.42 3.74 11.41
CA ASN A 105 -15.84 4.64 12.42
C ASN A 105 -15.13 5.85 11.82
N HIS A 106 -15.17 6.06 10.50
CA HIS A 106 -14.49 7.17 9.82
C HIS A 106 -12.98 7.21 10.08
N TYR A 107 -12.31 6.03 10.12
CA TYR A 107 -10.86 5.92 10.31
C TYR A 107 -10.09 6.20 9.01
N TYR A 108 -10.45 7.26 8.32
CA TYR A 108 -9.82 7.69 7.09
C TYR A 108 -9.85 9.21 6.94
N LEU A 109 -9.01 9.71 6.08
CA LEU A 109 -9.01 11.09 5.61
C LEU A 109 -9.48 11.11 4.16
N GLU A 110 -10.38 12.04 3.83
CA GLU A 110 -10.65 12.32 2.43
C GLU A 110 -9.41 12.96 1.82
N SER A 111 -8.90 12.33 0.79
CA SER A 111 -7.80 12.91 0.05
C SER A 111 -8.34 14.11 -0.71
N LEU A 112 -7.95 15.33 -0.29
CA LEU A 112 -8.13 16.52 -1.10
C LEU A 112 -7.36 16.30 -2.41
N ARG A 113 -8.03 15.68 -3.38
CA ARG A 113 -7.56 15.37 -4.74
C ARG A 113 -6.03 15.38 -4.87
N LYS A 114 -5.38 14.26 -4.58
CA LYS A 114 -4.21 13.93 -5.38
C LYS A 114 -4.73 13.87 -6.80
N THR A 115 -4.33 14.80 -7.61
CA THR A 115 -4.88 14.95 -8.96
C THR A 115 -4.67 13.63 -9.69
N ARG A 116 -5.50 13.32 -10.71
CA ARG A 116 -5.29 12.20 -11.67
C ARG A 116 -3.84 12.13 -12.16
N ARG A 117 -3.14 13.26 -12.12
CA ARG A 117 -1.70 13.41 -12.39
C ARG A 117 -0.82 12.73 -11.34
N ASP A 118 -1.12 12.86 -10.05
CA ASP A 118 -0.29 12.27 -8.98
C ASP A 118 -0.43 10.75 -8.95
N TYR A 119 -1.65 10.24 -9.17
CA TYR A 119 -1.87 8.80 -9.33
C TYR A 119 -1.09 8.25 -10.54
N LYS A 120 -1.13 8.93 -11.70
CA LYS A 120 -0.34 8.54 -12.87
C LYS A 120 1.15 8.49 -12.56
N ARG A 121 1.68 9.45 -11.81
CA ARG A 121 3.09 9.48 -11.39
C ARG A 121 3.46 8.30 -10.50
N ILE A 122 2.60 7.91 -9.57
CA ILE A 122 2.83 6.72 -8.71
C ILE A 122 2.86 5.44 -9.56
N VAL A 123 1.93 5.28 -10.49
CA VAL A 123 1.89 4.12 -11.41
C VAL A 123 3.17 4.08 -12.25
N GLN A 124 3.60 5.22 -12.78
CA GLN A 124 4.84 5.30 -13.56
C GLN A 124 6.07 4.97 -12.72
N LEU A 125 6.15 5.42 -11.47
CA LEU A 125 7.26 5.03 -10.58
C LEU A 125 7.29 3.53 -10.32
N LYS A 126 6.14 2.90 -10.07
CA LYS A 126 6.04 1.43 -9.93
C LYS A 126 6.55 0.71 -11.17
N GLN A 127 6.17 1.15 -12.37
CA GLN A 127 6.67 0.57 -13.62
C GLN A 127 8.19 0.65 -13.75
N VAL A 128 8.78 1.78 -13.32
CA VAL A 128 10.25 1.94 -13.31
C VAL A 128 10.90 0.96 -12.34
N VAL A 129 10.38 0.84 -11.10
CA VAL A 129 10.92 -0.08 -10.09
C VAL A 129 10.82 -1.52 -10.58
N GLU A 130 9.66 -1.93 -11.11
CA GLU A 130 9.49 -3.26 -11.71
C GLU A 130 10.45 -3.52 -12.87
N PHE A 131 10.72 -2.51 -13.70
CA PHE A 131 11.69 -2.63 -14.79
C PHE A 131 13.10 -2.86 -14.24
N ILE A 132 13.51 -2.11 -13.19
CA ILE A 132 14.79 -2.29 -12.51
C ILE A 132 14.88 -3.70 -11.93
N GLU A 133 13.89 -4.14 -11.17
CA GLU A 133 13.84 -5.47 -10.55
C GLU A 133 13.92 -6.63 -11.55
N LYS A 134 13.37 -6.45 -12.73
CA LYS A 134 13.45 -7.47 -13.81
C LYS A 134 14.79 -7.48 -14.54
N ASN A 135 15.53 -6.38 -14.52
CA ASN A 135 16.72 -6.21 -15.36
C ASN A 135 18.01 -5.92 -14.57
N TYR A 136 17.98 -5.86 -13.23
CA TYR A 136 19.13 -5.51 -12.38
C TYR A 136 20.39 -6.34 -12.61
N ALA A 137 20.27 -7.56 -13.19
CA ALA A 137 21.42 -8.41 -13.50
C ALA A 137 22.26 -7.87 -14.67
N ASN A 138 21.77 -6.91 -15.44
CA ASN A 138 22.44 -6.27 -16.57
C ASN A 138 22.60 -4.77 -16.32
N PRO A 139 23.60 -4.10 -16.92
CA PRO A 139 23.70 -2.65 -16.85
C PRO A 139 22.44 -1.98 -17.43
N ILE A 140 21.77 -1.18 -16.64
CA ILE A 140 20.57 -0.45 -17.05
C ILE A 140 20.96 0.98 -17.39
N THR A 141 20.54 1.46 -18.55
CA THR A 141 20.82 2.83 -19.00
C THR A 141 19.67 3.79 -18.65
N LEU A 142 20.00 5.07 -18.52
CA LEU A 142 19.00 6.13 -18.32
C LEU A 142 17.96 6.17 -19.45
N GLN A 143 18.39 5.86 -20.69
CA GLN A 143 17.49 5.80 -21.84
C GLN A 143 16.45 4.69 -21.67
N GLU A 144 16.86 3.50 -21.23
CA GLU A 144 15.95 2.37 -20.99
C GLU A 144 14.96 2.67 -19.88
N LEU A 145 15.42 3.24 -18.75
CA LEU A 145 14.56 3.65 -17.65
C LEU A 145 13.52 4.68 -18.10
N SER A 146 13.95 5.70 -18.81
CA SER A 146 13.03 6.75 -19.28
C SER A 146 12.04 6.23 -20.33
N ALA A 147 12.48 5.32 -21.22
CA ALA A 147 11.62 4.69 -22.22
C ALA A 147 10.56 3.80 -21.58
N SER A 148 10.87 3.09 -20.49
CA SER A 148 9.93 2.20 -19.80
C SER A 148 8.63 2.90 -19.35
N VAL A 149 8.69 4.23 -19.18
CA VAL A 149 7.55 5.08 -18.77
C VAL A 149 7.20 6.17 -19.80
N SER A 150 7.72 6.03 -21.01
CA SER A 150 7.47 6.97 -22.13
C SER A 150 7.82 8.43 -21.79
N MET A 151 8.95 8.63 -21.12
CA MET A 151 9.46 9.95 -20.76
C MET A 151 10.77 10.26 -21.50
N SER A 152 11.06 11.56 -21.71
CA SER A 152 12.41 11.95 -22.11
C SER A 152 13.38 11.78 -20.94
N PRO A 153 14.68 11.46 -21.16
CA PRO A 153 15.67 11.28 -20.08
C PRO A 153 15.73 12.46 -19.11
N LYS A 154 15.71 13.68 -19.62
CA LYS A 154 15.72 14.89 -18.79
C LYS A 154 14.49 15.01 -17.87
N TYR A 155 13.32 14.74 -18.40
CA TYR A 155 12.08 14.77 -17.61
C TYR A 155 12.05 13.62 -16.61
N PHE A 156 12.53 12.44 -17.01
CA PHE A 156 12.62 11.26 -16.15
C PHE A 156 13.51 11.49 -14.93
N CYS A 157 14.70 12.04 -15.09
CA CYS A 157 15.58 12.38 -13.96
C CYS A 157 14.87 13.26 -12.94
N ARG A 158 14.21 14.31 -13.41
CA ARG A 158 13.47 15.22 -12.54
C ARG A 158 12.30 14.50 -11.84
N PHE A 159 11.51 13.75 -12.61
CA PHE A 159 10.39 12.95 -12.10
C PHE A 159 10.85 11.97 -11.02
N PHE A 160 11.91 11.20 -11.30
CA PHE A 160 12.43 10.18 -10.39
C PHE A 160 12.95 10.79 -9.09
N SER A 161 13.75 11.87 -9.20
CA SER A 161 14.28 12.55 -8.02
C SER A 161 13.19 13.22 -7.17
N GLU A 162 12.14 13.76 -7.78
CA GLU A 162 10.98 14.28 -7.06
C GLU A 162 10.22 13.19 -6.29
N MET A 163 10.19 11.96 -6.83
CA MET A 163 9.42 10.85 -6.26
C MET A 163 10.19 10.03 -5.23
N THR A 164 11.52 9.90 -5.39
CA THR A 164 12.36 9.01 -4.57
C THR A 164 13.38 9.74 -3.69
N HIS A 165 13.56 11.05 -3.91
CA HIS A 165 14.61 11.88 -3.30
C HIS A 165 16.03 11.42 -3.61
N GLN A 166 16.21 10.60 -4.66
CA GLN A 166 17.50 10.12 -5.17
C GLN A 166 17.56 10.28 -6.69
N THR A 167 18.77 10.33 -7.26
CA THR A 167 18.89 10.30 -8.71
C THR A 167 18.67 8.85 -9.22
N PRO A 168 18.25 8.66 -10.49
CA PRO A 168 18.09 7.31 -11.05
C PRO A 168 19.38 6.48 -11.06
N MET A 169 20.53 7.11 -10.99
CA MET A 169 21.85 6.43 -11.02
C MET A 169 22.36 6.13 -9.61
N ASP A 170 21.79 6.76 -8.57
CA ASP A 170 22.12 6.52 -7.16
C ASP A 170 21.19 5.50 -6.51
N TYR A 171 20.05 5.23 -7.14
CA TYR A 171 19.08 4.24 -6.71
C TYR A 171 19.49 2.81 -7.04
#